data_dbcc0f597117c15067ff3919c1dae5ea
#
_entry.id   dbcc0f597117c15067ff3919c1dae5ea
#
_cell.length_a   1.000
_cell.length_b   1.000
_cell.length_c   1.000
_cell.angle_alpha   90.00
_cell.angle_beta   90.00
_cell.angle_gamma   90.00
#
_symmetry.space_group_name_H-M   'P 1'
#
loop_
_entity.id
_entity.type
_entity.pdbx_description
1 polymer ?
#
loop_
_entity_poly.entity_id
_entity_poly.type
_entity_poly.pdbx_seq_one_letter_code
_entity_poly.pdbx_strand_id
1 'polypeptide(L)'
;MEMKNMQLFADNPTVNVTTDSGLSAENKTFYDRALIEEAQPNLIHGQFGQKRPIPRNGGKRIQFRRYASLPKALKPLTEGVTPEGRKLSATALEAEVNQYGDFVCLSDVLDLTAIDNNVLEATKAVGRQAGMTLDTITRNVLQSGTNVYYCPKVAANGQTTPVTDRQGLDKTCVLTVDVVKKVAAMLKAANAPRIAGDYVCILHPYVAYDIMSDPHWEDMHKYCSPENMYEGEIGRIAGVRFVETSEAAVYKGEGDECPAGLAVFGCLFLAEGAYGVTEVTGGGLQTIVKQLGSAGTADPLDQRSTVGWKALQTAEILMEPYMVRVECCSAFSPTAEAN
;
A
#
# COMPACT_ATOMS: atom_id res chain seq x y z
N MET A 1 48.56 -59.25 -1.28
CA MET A 1 48.78 -57.88 -1.75
C MET A 1 47.41 -57.21 -1.67
N GLU A 2 47.08 -56.69 -0.49
CA GLU A 2 45.78 -56.04 -0.22
C GLU A 2 45.77 -54.66 -0.85
N MET A 3 44.91 -54.43 -1.81
CA MET A 3 44.61 -53.08 -2.28
C MET A 3 43.84 -52.38 -1.20
N LYS A 4 44.49 -51.43 -0.53
CA LYS A 4 43.81 -50.46 0.33
C LYS A 4 42.89 -49.63 -0.55
N ASN A 5 41.61 -49.78 -0.34
CA ASN A 5 40.62 -48.82 -0.80
C ASN A 5 40.95 -47.46 -0.19
N MET A 6 41.49 -46.60 -1.02
CA MET A 6 41.68 -45.20 -0.67
C MET A 6 40.32 -44.52 -0.83
N GLN A 7 39.56 -44.42 0.25
CA GLN A 7 38.43 -43.48 0.35
C GLN A 7 39.03 -42.09 0.29
N LEU A 8 38.99 -41.49 -0.90
CA LEU A 8 39.52 -40.15 -1.13
C LEU A 8 38.62 -39.02 -0.59
N PHE A 9 37.43 -39.35 -0.22
CA PHE A 9 36.46 -38.41 0.36
C PHE A 9 35.74 -39.10 1.52
N ALA A 10 36.45 -39.30 2.63
CA ALA A 10 35.74 -39.50 3.89
C ALA A 10 34.99 -38.23 4.18
N ASP A 11 33.72 -38.35 4.50
CA ASP A 11 32.93 -37.26 5.05
C ASP A 11 33.72 -36.64 6.19
N ASN A 12 34.22 -35.43 5.95
CA ASN A 12 34.98 -34.70 6.93
C ASN A 12 33.97 -33.99 7.81
N PRO A 13 33.64 -34.47 9.03
CA PRO A 13 32.56 -33.97 9.83
C PRO A 13 32.76 -32.51 10.30
N THR A 14 33.90 -31.93 9.91
CA THR A 14 34.27 -30.54 10.23
C THR A 14 34.09 -29.58 9.06
N VAL A 15 33.73 -30.07 7.88
CA VAL A 15 33.48 -29.21 6.72
C VAL A 15 31.97 -28.92 6.64
N ASN A 16 31.60 -27.71 6.97
CA ASN A 16 30.22 -27.25 6.76
C ASN A 16 30.00 -27.06 5.26
N VAL A 17 29.02 -27.76 4.70
CA VAL A 17 28.62 -27.64 3.30
C VAL A 17 27.29 -26.85 3.21
N THR A 18 27.09 -26.16 2.11
CA THR A 18 25.87 -25.34 1.87
C THR A 18 24.57 -26.13 1.86
N THR A 19 24.67 -27.47 1.83
CA THR A 19 23.52 -28.40 1.95
C THR A 19 23.15 -28.74 3.38
N ASP A 20 23.96 -28.37 4.38
CA ASP A 20 23.62 -28.56 5.78
C ASP A 20 22.39 -27.73 6.14
N SER A 21 21.44 -28.34 6.80
CA SER A 21 20.11 -27.77 7.08
C SER A 21 20.16 -26.43 7.83
N GLY A 22 21.21 -26.21 8.64
CA GLY A 22 21.45 -24.95 9.36
C GLY A 22 21.89 -23.82 8.43
N LEU A 23 22.90 -24.07 7.61
CA LEU A 23 23.43 -23.05 6.67
C LEU A 23 22.46 -22.75 5.53
N SER A 24 21.68 -23.74 5.08
CA SER A 24 20.59 -23.53 4.12
C SER A 24 19.47 -22.63 4.69
N ALA A 25 19.20 -22.76 5.98
CA ALA A 25 18.21 -21.89 6.67
C ALA A 25 18.75 -20.45 6.81
N GLU A 26 20.04 -20.28 7.11
CA GLU A 26 20.68 -18.97 7.22
C GLU A 26 20.71 -18.24 5.87
N ASN A 27 21.07 -18.92 4.79
CA ASN A 27 21.03 -18.35 3.46
C ASN A 27 19.61 -17.92 3.06
N LYS A 28 18.60 -18.73 3.34
CA LYS A 28 17.21 -18.38 3.09
C LYS A 28 16.79 -17.15 3.87
N THR A 29 17.15 -17.07 5.15
CA THR A 29 16.81 -15.90 6.00
C THR A 29 17.51 -14.64 5.51
N PHE A 30 18.72 -14.74 4.96
CA PHE A 30 19.44 -13.61 4.37
C PHE A 30 18.70 -13.05 3.15
N TYR A 31 18.29 -13.89 2.20
CA TYR A 31 17.54 -13.46 1.03
C TYR A 31 16.15 -12.95 1.39
N ASP A 32 15.44 -13.60 2.32
CA ASP A 32 14.15 -13.15 2.83
C ASP A 32 14.28 -11.74 3.43
N ARG A 33 15.32 -11.49 4.21
CA ARG A 33 15.56 -10.18 4.83
C ARG A 33 15.87 -9.12 3.78
N ALA A 34 16.76 -9.40 2.83
CA ALA A 34 17.12 -8.47 1.76
C ALA A 34 15.89 -8.09 0.91
N LEU A 35 15.03 -9.06 0.58
CA LEU A 35 13.80 -8.80 -0.16
C LEU A 35 12.82 -7.93 0.64
N ILE A 36 12.62 -8.25 1.91
CA ILE A 36 11.70 -7.50 2.78
C ILE A 36 12.20 -6.05 2.98
N GLU A 37 13.49 -5.85 3.20
CA GLU A 37 14.09 -4.52 3.35
C GLU A 37 13.87 -3.65 2.10
N GLU A 38 13.94 -4.21 0.90
CA GLU A 38 13.67 -3.48 -0.35
C GLU A 38 12.17 -3.28 -0.63
N ALA A 39 11.31 -4.17 -0.15
CA ALA A 39 9.86 -4.07 -0.35
C ALA A 39 9.19 -3.06 0.59
N GLN A 40 9.66 -2.95 1.83
CA GLN A 40 9.01 -2.13 2.89
C GLN A 40 8.78 -0.66 2.52
N PRO A 41 9.76 0.07 1.91
CA PRO A 41 9.56 1.47 1.56
C PRO A 41 8.39 1.74 0.62
N ASN A 42 8.01 0.74 -0.17
CA ASN A 42 6.95 0.85 -1.17
C ASN A 42 5.55 0.43 -0.64
N LEU A 43 5.46 -0.13 0.58
CA LEU A 43 4.19 -0.59 1.16
C LEU A 43 3.53 0.51 2.00
N ILE A 44 2.98 1.54 1.36
CA ILE A 44 2.38 2.69 2.05
C ILE A 44 0.87 2.52 2.24
N HIS A 45 0.12 2.14 1.20
CA HIS A 45 -1.33 2.03 1.25
C HIS A 45 -1.83 0.94 2.21
N GLY A 46 -1.00 -0.08 2.49
CA GLY A 46 -1.33 -1.15 3.43
C GLY A 46 -1.11 -0.82 4.92
N GLN A 47 -0.44 0.30 5.25
CA GLN A 47 -0.03 0.60 6.63
C GLN A 47 -1.19 1.03 7.52
N PHE A 48 -2.17 1.76 6.98
CA PHE A 48 -3.24 2.43 7.73
C PHE A 48 -4.53 1.62 7.80
N GLY A 49 -4.58 0.47 7.12
CA GLY A 49 -5.72 -0.44 7.12
C GLY A 49 -5.81 -1.29 8.39
N GLN A 50 -7.02 -1.76 8.69
CA GLN A 50 -7.24 -2.72 9.75
C GLN A 50 -6.67 -4.09 9.33
N LYS A 51 -5.59 -4.54 9.98
CA LYS A 51 -4.96 -5.82 9.69
C LYS A 51 -5.71 -6.97 10.36
N ARG A 52 -6.17 -7.94 9.58
CA ARG A 52 -6.81 -9.18 10.08
C ARG A 52 -6.23 -10.39 9.36
N PRO A 53 -5.31 -11.14 10.00
CA PRO A 53 -4.74 -12.33 9.39
C PRO A 53 -5.76 -13.49 9.38
N ILE A 54 -5.80 -14.25 8.28
CA ILE A 54 -6.53 -15.52 8.22
C ILE A 54 -5.63 -16.62 8.82
N PRO A 55 -6.12 -17.44 9.74
CA PRO A 55 -5.34 -18.56 10.25
C PRO A 55 -5.08 -19.59 9.15
N ARG A 56 -4.00 -20.36 9.28
CA ARG A 56 -3.73 -21.50 8.38
C ARG A 56 -4.94 -22.44 8.34
N ASN A 57 -5.31 -22.91 7.16
CA ASN A 57 -6.48 -23.73 6.90
C ASN A 57 -7.84 -23.06 7.15
N GLY A 58 -7.87 -21.72 7.27
CA GLY A 58 -9.09 -20.93 7.47
C GLY A 58 -9.90 -20.63 6.19
N GLY A 59 -9.51 -21.21 5.03
CA GLY A 59 -10.14 -20.95 3.75
C GLY A 59 -9.56 -19.70 3.05
N LYS A 60 -10.11 -19.38 1.87
CA LYS A 60 -9.71 -18.22 1.04
C LYS A 60 -10.50 -16.95 1.31
N ARG A 61 -11.58 -17.02 2.09
CA ARG A 61 -12.49 -15.91 2.33
C ARG A 61 -12.42 -15.47 3.77
N ILE A 62 -12.40 -14.16 3.96
CA ILE A 62 -12.53 -13.51 5.25
C ILE A 62 -13.82 -12.71 5.28
N GLN A 63 -14.52 -12.72 6.40
CA GLN A 63 -15.67 -11.86 6.64
C GLN A 63 -15.29 -10.75 7.62
N PHE A 64 -15.38 -9.52 7.15
CA PHE A 64 -15.36 -8.34 8.01
C PHE A 64 -16.80 -8.05 8.46
N ARG A 65 -17.02 -7.94 9.76
CA ARG A 65 -18.33 -7.61 10.32
C ARG A 65 -18.37 -6.15 10.73
N ARG A 66 -19.33 -5.46 10.20
CA ARG A 66 -19.64 -4.07 10.55
C ARG A 66 -20.95 -4.01 11.28
N TYR A 67 -20.99 -3.34 12.42
CA TYR A 67 -22.20 -3.09 13.18
C TYR A 67 -22.72 -1.68 12.85
N ALA A 68 -24.01 -1.58 12.55
CA ALA A 68 -24.65 -0.29 12.33
C ALA A 68 -24.76 0.45 13.66
N SER A 69 -24.54 1.77 13.64
CA SER A 69 -24.76 2.62 14.79
C SER A 69 -26.23 2.60 15.21
N LEU A 70 -26.48 2.47 16.49
CA LEU A 70 -27.85 2.55 17.02
C LEU A 70 -28.33 4.01 16.95
N PRO A 71 -29.59 4.26 16.58
CA PRO A 71 -30.17 5.60 16.61
C PRO A 71 -30.23 6.10 18.05
N LYS A 72 -30.13 7.43 18.21
CA LYS A 72 -30.18 8.11 19.53
C LYS A 72 -31.41 7.73 20.31
N ALA A 73 -31.28 7.45 21.59
CA ALA A 73 -32.40 7.20 22.52
C ALA A 73 -32.88 8.53 23.12
N LEU A 74 -33.71 9.26 22.36
CA LEU A 74 -34.16 10.61 22.75
C LEU A 74 -35.45 10.62 23.59
N LYS A 75 -36.12 9.47 23.74
CA LYS A 75 -37.32 9.39 24.55
C LYS A 75 -36.96 9.18 26.02
N PRO A 76 -37.44 10.00 26.96
CA PRO A 76 -37.24 9.73 28.37
C PRO A 76 -37.97 8.46 28.80
N LEU A 77 -37.40 7.76 29.76
CA LEU A 77 -37.98 6.54 30.31
C LEU A 77 -39.19 6.87 31.18
N THR A 78 -40.22 6.03 31.10
CA THR A 78 -41.37 6.13 32.00
C THR A 78 -41.08 5.23 33.22
N GLU A 79 -41.31 5.77 34.42
CA GLU A 79 -41.09 5.02 35.66
C GLU A 79 -41.97 3.76 35.71
N GLY A 80 -41.35 2.62 36.04
CA GLY A 80 -42.02 1.33 36.13
C GLY A 80 -42.34 0.62 34.82
N VAL A 81 -41.96 1.21 33.66
CA VAL A 81 -42.19 0.62 32.34
C VAL A 81 -40.87 0.22 31.71
N THR A 82 -40.70 -1.05 31.36
CA THR A 82 -39.50 -1.54 30.63
C THR A 82 -39.58 -1.09 29.18
N PRO A 83 -38.60 -0.33 28.67
CA PRO A 83 -38.59 0.10 27.28
C PRO A 83 -38.34 -1.09 26.32
N GLU A 84 -38.84 -0.96 25.10
CA GLU A 84 -38.52 -1.92 24.04
C GLU A 84 -37.01 -1.87 23.66
N GLY A 85 -36.37 -3.04 23.65
CA GLY A 85 -35.01 -3.16 23.24
C GLY A 85 -34.83 -2.96 21.73
N ARG A 86 -33.64 -2.55 21.29
CA ARG A 86 -33.29 -2.41 19.87
C ARG A 86 -32.48 -3.59 19.38
N LYS A 87 -32.72 -4.01 18.15
CA LYS A 87 -31.91 -5.08 17.51
C LYS A 87 -30.62 -4.49 17.00
N LEU A 88 -29.51 -5.21 17.23
CA LEU A 88 -28.22 -4.91 16.64
C LEU A 88 -28.20 -5.43 15.21
N SER A 89 -27.87 -4.58 14.24
CA SER A 89 -27.71 -4.93 12.83
C SER A 89 -26.22 -5.07 12.50
N ALA A 90 -25.84 -6.19 11.94
CA ALA A 90 -24.47 -6.42 11.45
C ALA A 90 -24.49 -6.70 9.94
N THR A 91 -23.64 -6.04 9.21
CA THR A 91 -23.37 -6.31 7.79
C THR A 91 -22.06 -7.06 7.70
N ALA A 92 -22.04 -8.20 6.98
CA ALA A 92 -20.83 -8.94 6.68
C ALA A 92 -20.33 -8.52 5.30
N LEU A 93 -19.05 -8.14 5.22
CA LEU A 93 -18.32 -7.91 3.97
C LEU A 93 -17.37 -9.08 3.78
N GLU A 94 -17.42 -9.72 2.62
CA GLU A 94 -16.57 -10.87 2.29
C GLU A 94 -15.48 -10.42 1.33
N ALA A 95 -14.22 -10.70 1.69
CA ALA A 95 -13.06 -10.51 0.84
C ALA A 95 -12.42 -11.84 0.52
N GLU A 96 -12.04 -12.05 -0.74
CA GLU A 96 -11.32 -13.25 -1.19
C GLU A 96 -9.83 -12.93 -1.35
N VAL A 97 -8.98 -13.78 -0.75
CA VAL A 97 -7.53 -13.62 -0.82
C VAL A 97 -7.00 -14.26 -2.09
N ASN A 98 -6.26 -13.47 -2.87
CA ASN A 98 -5.58 -13.92 -4.07
C ASN A 98 -4.07 -14.07 -3.84
N GLN A 99 -3.45 -14.97 -4.61
CA GLN A 99 -2.03 -15.18 -4.60
C GLN A 99 -1.39 -14.41 -5.76
N TYR A 100 -0.36 -13.63 -5.43
CA TYR A 100 0.45 -12.86 -6.37
C TYR A 100 1.89 -13.33 -6.28
N GLY A 101 2.64 -13.21 -7.36
CA GLY A 101 4.05 -13.58 -7.39
C GLY A 101 4.63 -13.45 -8.78
N ASP A 102 5.94 -13.29 -8.82
CA ASP A 102 6.72 -13.23 -10.04
C ASP A 102 8.13 -13.79 -9.79
N PHE A 103 8.88 -14.08 -10.85
CA PHE A 103 10.23 -14.60 -10.72
C PHE A 103 11.12 -14.19 -11.89
N VAL A 104 12.42 -14.09 -11.61
CA VAL A 104 13.49 -13.85 -12.59
C VAL A 104 14.29 -15.14 -12.74
N CYS A 105 14.61 -15.51 -13.99
CA CYS A 105 15.45 -16.64 -14.31
C CYS A 105 16.84 -16.14 -14.71
N LEU A 106 17.87 -16.72 -14.12
CA LEU A 106 19.28 -16.43 -14.40
C LEU A 106 19.94 -17.68 -14.99
N SER A 107 20.81 -17.49 -15.99
CA SER A 107 21.58 -18.60 -16.57
C SER A 107 22.89 -18.81 -15.81
N ASP A 108 23.38 -20.03 -15.84
CA ASP A 108 24.68 -20.43 -15.29
C ASP A 108 25.84 -19.63 -15.89
N VAL A 109 25.80 -19.42 -17.22
CA VAL A 109 26.85 -18.65 -17.94
C VAL A 109 26.87 -17.19 -17.46
N LEU A 110 25.70 -16.60 -17.21
CA LEU A 110 25.61 -15.24 -16.67
C LEU A 110 26.20 -15.17 -15.25
N ASP A 111 25.90 -16.14 -14.40
CA ASP A 111 26.44 -16.20 -13.04
C ASP A 111 27.94 -16.39 -13.00
N LEU A 112 28.49 -17.17 -13.94
CA LEU A 112 29.92 -17.41 -14.07
C LEU A 112 30.71 -16.24 -14.70
N THR A 113 30.09 -15.45 -15.56
CA THR A 113 30.77 -14.39 -16.33
C THR A 113 30.54 -12.99 -15.74
N ALA A 114 29.55 -12.79 -14.92
CA ALA A 114 29.28 -11.51 -14.32
C ALA A 114 30.24 -11.16 -13.18
N ILE A 115 30.59 -9.89 -13.08
CA ILE A 115 31.45 -9.35 -12.02
C ILE A 115 30.66 -9.21 -10.71
N ASP A 116 29.34 -8.93 -10.82
CA ASP A 116 28.44 -8.68 -9.69
C ASP A 116 27.68 -9.96 -9.29
N ASN A 117 27.22 -10.00 -8.04
CA ASN A 117 26.34 -11.08 -7.56
C ASN A 117 24.92 -10.90 -8.10
N ASN A 118 24.64 -11.49 -9.26
CA ASN A 118 23.37 -11.38 -9.96
C ASN A 118 22.17 -11.88 -9.14
N VAL A 119 22.36 -12.89 -8.30
CA VAL A 119 21.29 -13.44 -7.45
C VAL A 119 20.87 -12.41 -6.39
N LEU A 120 21.81 -11.67 -5.81
CA LEU A 120 21.52 -10.63 -4.83
C LEU A 120 20.80 -9.44 -5.49
N GLU A 121 21.28 -8.97 -6.64
CA GLU A 121 20.66 -7.86 -7.37
C GLU A 121 19.26 -8.24 -7.88
N ALA A 122 19.08 -9.47 -8.38
CA ALA A 122 17.77 -10.00 -8.73
C ALA A 122 16.83 -10.05 -7.51
N THR A 123 17.34 -10.42 -6.32
CA THR A 123 16.54 -10.43 -5.09
C THR A 123 16.06 -9.04 -4.73
N LYS A 124 16.91 -8.02 -4.82
CA LYS A 124 16.53 -6.62 -4.58
C LYS A 124 15.50 -6.11 -5.60
N ALA A 125 15.71 -6.38 -6.89
CA ALA A 125 14.79 -5.97 -7.95
C ALA A 125 13.40 -6.60 -7.76
N VAL A 126 13.37 -7.91 -7.48
CA VAL A 126 12.15 -8.68 -7.19
C VAL A 126 11.47 -8.18 -5.90
N GLY A 127 12.26 -7.75 -4.89
CA GLY A 127 11.75 -7.15 -3.66
C GLY A 127 11.01 -5.83 -3.90
N ARG A 128 11.61 -4.92 -4.67
CA ARG A 128 10.95 -3.66 -5.06
C ARG A 128 9.67 -3.92 -5.84
N GLN A 129 9.72 -4.81 -6.83
CA GLN A 129 8.55 -5.21 -7.61
C GLN A 129 7.44 -5.75 -6.71
N ALA A 130 7.77 -6.60 -5.74
CA ALA A 130 6.81 -7.15 -4.80
C ALA A 130 6.11 -6.05 -3.98
N GLY A 131 6.90 -5.10 -3.43
CA GLY A 131 6.38 -3.97 -2.68
C GLY A 131 5.43 -3.11 -3.52
N MET A 132 5.87 -2.70 -4.71
CA MET A 132 5.05 -1.91 -5.64
C MET A 132 3.77 -2.64 -6.05
N THR A 133 3.85 -3.93 -6.37
CA THR A 133 2.68 -4.73 -6.78
C THR A 133 1.64 -4.82 -5.66
N LEU A 134 2.07 -5.16 -4.44
CA LEU A 134 1.15 -5.30 -3.30
C LEU A 134 0.54 -3.95 -2.90
N ASP A 135 1.30 -2.87 -2.99
CA ASP A 135 0.82 -1.52 -2.72
C ASP A 135 -0.20 -1.07 -3.78
N THR A 136 0.08 -1.30 -5.06
CA THR A 136 -0.81 -0.99 -6.18
C THR A 136 -2.15 -1.75 -6.08
N ILE A 137 -2.12 -3.03 -5.68
CA ILE A 137 -3.35 -3.81 -5.49
C ILE A 137 -4.22 -3.17 -4.40
N THR A 138 -3.61 -2.80 -3.26
CA THR A 138 -4.32 -2.12 -2.17
C THR A 138 -4.83 -0.76 -2.61
N ARG A 139 -3.99 0.04 -3.29
CA ARG A 139 -4.35 1.35 -3.85
C ARG A 139 -5.58 1.25 -4.76
N ASN A 140 -5.59 0.30 -5.71
CA ASN A 140 -6.67 0.17 -6.68
C ASN A 140 -8.01 -0.16 -6.01
N VAL A 141 -8.01 -0.97 -4.96
CA VAL A 141 -9.21 -1.21 -4.14
C VAL A 141 -9.65 0.08 -3.46
N LEU A 142 -8.76 0.85 -2.85
CA LEU A 142 -9.11 2.12 -2.20
C LEU A 142 -9.61 3.16 -3.21
N GLN A 143 -9.05 3.17 -4.42
CA GLN A 143 -9.49 4.09 -5.49
C GLN A 143 -10.85 3.71 -6.10
N SER A 144 -11.36 2.51 -5.86
CA SER A 144 -12.71 2.11 -6.28
C SER A 144 -13.82 2.69 -5.39
N GLY A 145 -13.48 3.34 -4.27
CA GLY A 145 -14.45 3.94 -3.34
C GLY A 145 -15.34 4.99 -4.00
N THR A 146 -16.58 5.08 -3.53
CA THR A 146 -17.63 5.94 -4.12
C THR A 146 -17.65 7.35 -3.53
N ASN A 147 -17.02 7.57 -2.36
CA ASN A 147 -16.97 8.87 -1.70
C ASN A 147 -15.88 9.75 -2.30
N VAL A 148 -16.20 10.47 -3.36
CA VAL A 148 -15.26 11.29 -4.14
C VAL A 148 -15.53 12.77 -3.92
N TYR A 149 -14.47 13.54 -3.77
CA TYR A 149 -14.50 15.00 -3.74
C TYR A 149 -13.61 15.56 -4.86
N TYR A 150 -14.17 16.38 -5.73
CA TYR A 150 -13.41 17.03 -6.81
C TYR A 150 -12.93 18.40 -6.35
N CYS A 151 -11.66 18.72 -6.62
CA CYS A 151 -11.13 20.05 -6.33
C CYS A 151 -11.86 21.10 -7.16
N PRO A 152 -12.29 22.22 -6.55
CA PRO A 152 -13.00 23.27 -7.27
C PRO A 152 -12.06 24.01 -8.22
N LYS A 153 -12.61 24.54 -9.31
CA LYS A 153 -11.90 25.49 -10.19
C LYS A 153 -11.67 26.79 -9.46
N VAL A 154 -10.46 27.33 -9.60
CA VAL A 154 -10.11 28.63 -9.05
C VAL A 154 -9.93 29.62 -10.20
N ALA A 155 -10.84 30.59 -10.32
CA ALA A 155 -10.74 31.65 -11.31
C ALA A 155 -9.68 32.69 -10.90
N ALA A 156 -9.18 33.46 -11.86
CA ALA A 156 -8.16 34.49 -11.63
C ALA A 156 -8.58 35.60 -10.62
N ASN A 157 -9.89 35.77 -10.42
CA ASN A 157 -10.45 36.67 -9.40
C ASN A 157 -10.57 36.01 -8.00
N GLY A 158 -10.07 34.78 -7.80
CA GLY A 158 -10.16 34.04 -6.56
C GLY A 158 -11.53 33.37 -6.32
N GLN A 159 -12.47 33.49 -7.25
CA GLN A 159 -13.77 32.81 -7.13
C GLN A 159 -13.64 31.31 -7.40
N THR A 160 -14.22 30.49 -6.53
CA THR A 160 -14.21 29.04 -6.65
C THR A 160 -15.51 28.51 -7.22
N THR A 161 -15.42 27.65 -8.25
CA THR A 161 -16.58 26.97 -8.85
C THR A 161 -16.49 25.46 -8.54
N PRO A 162 -17.51 24.84 -7.94
CA PRO A 162 -17.49 23.42 -7.66
C PRO A 162 -17.48 22.59 -8.95
N VAL A 163 -16.80 21.46 -8.92
CA VAL A 163 -16.73 20.48 -9.99
C VAL A 163 -17.43 19.21 -9.47
N THR A 164 -18.20 18.54 -10.33
CA THR A 164 -19.01 17.37 -9.97
C THR A 164 -18.53 16.08 -10.58
N ASP A 165 -17.66 16.15 -11.57
CA ASP A 165 -17.11 15.01 -12.29
C ASP A 165 -15.63 15.19 -12.62
N ARG A 166 -14.97 14.10 -12.97
CA ARG A 166 -13.54 14.12 -13.31
C ARG A 166 -13.28 14.86 -14.61
N GLN A 167 -14.15 14.75 -15.60
CA GLN A 167 -14.01 15.45 -16.89
C GLN A 167 -14.09 16.97 -16.75
N GLY A 168 -14.78 17.44 -15.71
CA GLY A 168 -14.88 18.86 -15.40
C GLY A 168 -13.63 19.47 -14.79
N LEU A 169 -12.61 18.69 -14.42
CA LEU A 169 -11.38 19.23 -13.85
C LEU A 169 -10.55 20.00 -14.88
N ASP A 170 -9.78 20.99 -14.43
CA ASP A 170 -8.83 21.73 -15.23
C ASP A 170 -7.53 22.03 -14.46
N LYS A 171 -6.57 22.66 -15.09
CA LYS A 171 -5.26 22.98 -14.50
C LYS A 171 -5.33 23.84 -13.22
N THR A 172 -6.48 24.49 -12.95
CA THR A 172 -6.67 25.33 -11.76
C THR A 172 -7.21 24.53 -10.57
N CYS A 173 -7.64 23.28 -10.79
CA CYS A 173 -8.20 22.40 -9.78
C CYS A 173 -7.09 21.74 -8.96
N VAL A 174 -6.25 22.50 -8.28
CA VAL A 174 -5.16 22.00 -7.44
C VAL A 174 -5.62 21.74 -6.00
N LEU A 175 -4.91 20.86 -5.30
CA LEU A 175 -5.15 20.61 -3.88
C LEU A 175 -4.66 21.81 -3.05
N THR A 176 -5.57 22.46 -2.33
CA THR A 176 -5.29 23.60 -1.45
C THR A 176 -5.56 23.30 0.00
N VAL A 177 -5.01 24.11 0.90
CA VAL A 177 -5.25 24.00 2.35
C VAL A 177 -6.75 24.10 2.69
N ASP A 178 -7.52 24.90 1.94
CA ASP A 178 -8.98 25.00 2.15
C ASP A 178 -9.72 23.72 1.78
N VAL A 179 -9.31 23.03 0.73
CA VAL A 179 -9.85 21.71 0.38
C VAL A 179 -9.56 20.71 1.49
N VAL A 180 -8.33 20.68 2.02
CA VAL A 180 -7.96 19.81 3.16
C VAL A 180 -8.86 20.08 4.37
N LYS A 181 -9.09 21.34 4.72
CA LYS A 181 -10.01 21.71 5.83
C LYS A 181 -11.44 21.23 5.60
N LYS A 182 -11.95 21.32 4.36
CA LYS A 182 -13.28 20.82 4.00
C LYS A 182 -13.39 19.31 4.15
N VAL A 183 -12.41 18.57 3.60
CA VAL A 183 -12.38 17.11 3.69
C VAL A 183 -12.24 16.64 5.14
N ALA A 184 -11.38 17.29 5.93
CA ALA A 184 -11.26 17.01 7.36
C ALA A 184 -12.59 17.27 8.11
N ALA A 185 -13.35 18.31 7.72
CA ALA A 185 -14.69 18.57 8.28
C ALA A 185 -15.70 17.49 7.86
N MET A 186 -15.65 16.97 6.62
CA MET A 186 -16.49 15.86 6.17
C MET A 186 -16.25 14.59 6.99
N LEU A 187 -14.99 14.21 7.21
CA LEU A 187 -14.63 13.06 8.03
C LEU A 187 -15.09 13.24 9.50
N LYS A 188 -14.93 14.44 10.06
CA LYS A 188 -15.45 14.76 11.41
C LYS A 188 -16.97 14.69 11.48
N ALA A 189 -17.68 15.18 10.46
CA ALA A 189 -19.13 15.09 10.38
C ALA A 189 -19.64 13.65 10.28
N ALA A 190 -18.86 12.76 9.63
CA ALA A 190 -19.12 11.33 9.60
C ALA A 190 -18.78 10.62 10.93
N ASN A 191 -18.30 11.34 11.96
CA ASN A 191 -17.77 10.80 13.21
C ASN A 191 -16.66 9.75 13.00
N ALA A 192 -15.84 9.93 11.98
CA ALA A 192 -14.75 9.03 11.67
C ALA A 192 -13.64 9.11 12.76
N PRO A 193 -13.20 7.99 13.34
CA PRO A 193 -12.13 8.00 14.32
C PRO A 193 -10.79 8.32 13.64
N ARG A 194 -9.85 8.87 14.40
CA ARG A 194 -8.54 9.29 13.90
C ARG A 194 -7.50 8.20 14.09
N ILE A 195 -6.60 8.07 13.14
CA ILE A 195 -5.44 7.16 13.20
C ILE A 195 -4.33 7.85 13.99
N ALA A 196 -4.02 7.35 15.19
CA ALA A 196 -2.98 7.93 16.08
C ALA A 196 -3.13 9.44 16.35
N GLY A 197 -4.37 9.95 16.38
CA GLY A 197 -4.70 11.33 16.69
C GLY A 197 -4.96 12.23 15.48
N ASP A 198 -4.59 11.81 14.26
CA ASP A 198 -4.78 12.56 13.02
C ASP A 198 -5.50 11.71 11.96
N TYR A 199 -6.05 12.35 10.93
CA TYR A 199 -6.39 11.68 9.68
C TYR A 199 -5.12 11.53 8.83
N VAL A 200 -5.10 10.59 7.91
CA VAL A 200 -3.96 10.38 7.02
C VAL A 200 -4.37 10.71 5.59
N CYS A 201 -3.56 11.51 4.91
CA CYS A 201 -3.70 11.78 3.49
C CYS A 201 -2.53 11.16 2.75
N ILE A 202 -2.80 10.23 1.83
CA ILE A 202 -1.80 9.66 0.92
C ILE A 202 -1.91 10.41 -0.40
N LEU A 203 -0.80 10.97 -0.88
CA LEU A 203 -0.77 11.79 -2.07
C LEU A 203 0.51 11.60 -2.90
N HIS A 204 0.44 12.00 -4.17
CA HIS A 204 1.59 11.99 -5.07
C HIS A 204 2.54 13.17 -4.77
N PRO A 205 3.88 13.03 -4.93
CA PRO A 205 4.84 14.11 -4.68
C PRO A 205 4.56 15.40 -5.46
N TYR A 206 3.98 15.33 -6.67
CA TYR A 206 3.62 16.53 -7.44
C TYR A 206 2.49 17.33 -6.78
N VAL A 207 1.52 16.65 -6.18
CA VAL A 207 0.45 17.28 -5.41
C VAL A 207 0.97 17.79 -4.07
N ALA A 208 1.96 17.10 -3.48
CA ALA A 208 2.66 17.59 -2.30
C ALA A 208 3.35 18.92 -2.53
N TYR A 209 4.02 19.09 -3.68
CA TYR A 209 4.60 20.36 -4.09
C TYR A 209 3.55 21.48 -4.17
N ASP A 210 2.39 21.18 -4.77
CA ASP A 210 1.33 22.18 -4.93
C ASP A 210 0.78 22.65 -3.57
N ILE A 211 0.54 21.73 -2.62
CA ILE A 211 0.04 22.10 -1.30
C ILE A 211 1.08 22.85 -0.47
N MET A 212 2.37 22.50 -0.60
CA MET A 212 3.45 23.24 0.06
C MET A 212 3.65 24.62 -0.50
N SER A 213 3.29 24.86 -1.77
CA SER A 213 3.34 26.16 -2.43
C SER A 213 2.14 27.05 -2.11
N ASP A 214 1.13 26.56 -1.37
CA ASP A 214 -0.02 27.36 -0.95
C ASP A 214 0.41 28.37 0.13
N PRO A 215 0.14 29.69 -0.05
CA PRO A 215 0.48 30.71 0.94
C PRO A 215 -0.05 30.43 2.35
N HIS A 216 -1.20 29.79 2.45
CA HIS A 216 -1.77 29.41 3.75
C HIS A 216 -0.96 28.29 4.42
N TRP A 217 -0.30 27.43 3.65
CA TRP A 217 0.62 26.44 4.18
C TRP A 217 1.85 27.08 4.79
N GLU A 218 2.50 27.97 4.05
CA GLU A 218 3.68 28.69 4.52
C GLU A 218 3.42 29.48 5.79
N ASP A 219 2.27 30.20 5.85
CA ASP A 219 1.92 31.01 7.03
C ASP A 219 1.69 30.12 8.29
N MET A 220 1.10 28.97 8.13
CA MET A 220 0.89 28.05 9.27
C MET A 220 2.21 27.46 9.78
N HIS A 221 3.17 27.16 8.89
CA HIS A 221 4.45 26.58 9.26
C HIS A 221 5.45 27.59 9.83
N LYS A 222 5.30 28.89 9.56
CA LYS A 222 6.12 29.96 10.20
C LYS A 222 6.01 29.99 11.73
N TYR A 223 4.90 29.46 12.27
CA TYR A 223 4.64 29.42 13.71
C TYR A 223 4.85 28.03 14.34
N CYS A 224 5.17 27.01 13.55
CA CYS A 224 5.51 25.67 14.03
C CYS A 224 7.01 25.54 14.31
N SER A 225 7.39 24.59 15.18
CA SER A 225 8.78 24.33 15.52
C SER A 225 9.65 24.04 14.29
N PRO A 226 10.83 24.67 14.15
CA PRO A 226 11.69 24.53 12.97
C PRO A 226 12.26 23.11 12.78
N GLU A 227 12.13 22.22 13.73
CA GLU A 227 12.61 20.83 13.67
C GLU A 227 11.96 20.02 12.53
N ASN A 228 10.71 20.30 12.21
CA ASN A 228 9.99 19.58 11.15
C ASN A 228 10.43 19.97 9.71
N MET A 229 11.15 21.10 9.55
CA MET A 229 11.61 21.56 8.23
C MET A 229 12.83 20.80 7.69
N TYR A 230 13.58 20.08 8.55
CA TYR A 230 14.83 19.43 8.17
C TYR A 230 14.67 17.95 7.82
N GLU A 231 13.57 17.31 8.20
CA GLU A 231 13.37 15.86 8.02
C GLU A 231 12.55 15.49 6.76
N GLY A 232 12.15 16.47 5.94
CA GLY A 232 11.38 16.20 4.71
C GLY A 232 9.94 15.72 4.94
N GLU A 233 9.43 15.76 6.19
CA GLU A 233 8.01 15.56 6.45
C GLU A 233 7.22 16.75 5.92
N ILE A 234 6.15 16.48 5.15
CA ILE A 234 5.25 17.54 4.63
C ILE A 234 4.56 18.28 5.79
N GLY A 235 4.44 17.66 6.96
CA GLY A 235 3.83 18.26 8.14
C GLY A 235 2.36 17.87 8.35
N ARG A 236 1.68 18.62 9.23
CA ARG A 236 0.28 18.37 9.65
C ARG A 236 -0.53 19.64 9.49
N ILE A 237 -1.68 19.55 8.83
CA ILE A 237 -2.62 20.66 8.73
C ILE A 237 -4.04 20.18 9.01
N ALA A 238 -4.80 20.96 9.79
CA ALA A 238 -6.19 20.72 10.14
C ALA A 238 -6.48 19.35 10.82
N GLY A 239 -5.44 18.71 11.39
CA GLY A 239 -5.51 17.36 11.94
C GLY A 239 -5.42 16.27 10.88
N VAL A 240 -4.76 16.57 9.75
CA VAL A 240 -4.42 15.63 8.68
C VAL A 240 -2.90 15.56 8.58
N ARG A 241 -2.35 14.33 8.59
CA ARG A 241 -0.94 14.02 8.34
C ARG A 241 -0.79 13.58 6.90
N PHE A 242 0.21 14.11 6.22
CA PHE A 242 0.47 13.82 4.81
C PHE A 242 1.57 12.77 4.67
N VAL A 243 1.34 11.81 3.76
CA VAL A 243 2.29 10.76 3.40
C VAL A 243 2.45 10.75 1.89
N GLU A 244 3.68 10.91 1.42
CA GLU A 244 4.00 10.89 -0.01
C GLU A 244 4.26 9.48 -0.50
N THR A 245 3.80 9.21 -1.72
CA THR A 245 4.20 8.02 -2.46
C THR A 245 4.13 8.27 -3.96
N SER A 246 5.14 7.79 -4.70
CA SER A 246 5.12 7.78 -6.16
C SER A 246 4.03 6.87 -6.73
N GLU A 247 3.59 5.89 -5.93
CA GLU A 247 2.56 4.92 -6.29
C GLU A 247 1.13 5.45 -6.01
N ALA A 248 0.94 6.73 -5.61
CA ALA A 248 -0.39 7.32 -5.52
C ALA A 248 -1.02 7.39 -6.92
N ALA A 249 -2.33 7.12 -7.01
CA ALA A 249 -3.02 6.97 -8.27
C ALA A 249 -2.95 8.21 -9.16
N VAL A 250 -2.59 8.01 -10.41
CA VAL A 250 -2.58 9.01 -11.48
C VAL A 250 -3.45 8.48 -12.62
N TYR A 251 -4.49 9.21 -12.96
CA TYR A 251 -5.42 8.89 -14.02
C TYR A 251 -5.12 9.72 -15.26
N LYS A 252 -5.22 9.13 -16.45
CA LYS A 252 -4.98 9.81 -17.72
C LYS A 252 -5.73 9.15 -18.88
N GLY A 253 -6.26 9.95 -19.77
CA GLY A 253 -6.88 9.49 -21.01
C GLY A 253 -8.39 9.25 -20.92
N GLU A 254 -8.98 8.84 -22.05
CA GLU A 254 -10.42 8.64 -22.18
C GLU A 254 -10.94 7.45 -21.36
N GLY A 255 -10.12 6.42 -21.17
CA GLY A 255 -10.49 5.24 -20.37
C GLY A 255 -10.73 5.55 -18.88
N ASP A 256 -10.08 6.62 -18.38
CA ASP A 256 -10.23 7.09 -17.02
C ASP A 256 -11.18 8.28 -16.87
N GLU A 257 -11.89 8.65 -17.94
CA GLU A 257 -12.77 9.82 -18.01
C GLU A 257 -12.05 11.14 -17.62
N CYS A 258 -10.76 11.26 -17.95
CA CYS A 258 -9.96 12.45 -17.67
C CYS A 258 -10.14 13.52 -18.75
N PRO A 259 -9.95 14.82 -18.39
CA PRO A 259 -9.90 15.88 -19.39
C PRO A 259 -8.77 15.64 -20.41
N ALA A 260 -9.00 15.99 -21.68
CA ALA A 260 -8.03 15.75 -22.74
C ALA A 260 -6.66 16.35 -22.43
N GLY A 261 -5.63 15.50 -22.40
CA GLY A 261 -4.24 15.88 -22.17
C GLY A 261 -3.89 16.32 -20.74
N LEU A 262 -4.78 16.09 -19.77
CA LEU A 262 -4.51 16.35 -18.35
C LEU A 262 -4.41 15.04 -17.56
N ALA A 263 -3.54 15.05 -16.55
CA ALA A 263 -3.47 14.03 -15.53
C ALA A 263 -4.26 14.46 -14.30
N VAL A 264 -5.02 13.50 -13.73
CA VAL A 264 -5.78 13.68 -12.50
C VAL A 264 -5.18 12.80 -11.43
N PHE A 265 -4.90 13.37 -10.26
CA PHE A 265 -4.30 12.69 -9.12
C PHE A 265 -5.36 12.33 -8.11
N GLY A 266 -5.35 11.08 -7.66
CA GLY A 266 -6.26 10.56 -6.64
C GLY A 266 -5.62 10.58 -5.26
N CYS A 267 -5.92 11.59 -4.44
CA CYS A 267 -5.46 11.69 -3.05
C CYS A 267 -6.44 10.99 -2.12
N LEU A 268 -5.95 10.11 -1.25
CA LEU A 268 -6.75 9.34 -0.32
C LEU A 268 -6.69 9.91 1.08
N PHE A 269 -7.81 10.40 1.60
CA PHE A 269 -7.97 10.81 2.98
C PHE A 269 -8.61 9.68 3.77
N LEU A 270 -7.91 9.18 4.79
CA LEU A 270 -8.23 7.96 5.51
C LEU A 270 -8.44 8.25 7.00
N ALA A 271 -9.47 7.61 7.55
CA ALA A 271 -9.70 7.52 8.98
C ALA A 271 -9.52 6.06 9.45
N GLU A 272 -9.47 5.84 10.75
CA GLU A 272 -9.34 4.50 11.32
C GLU A 272 -10.55 3.63 10.96
N GLY A 273 -10.28 2.39 10.52
CA GLY A 273 -11.33 1.44 10.15
C GLY A 273 -12.00 1.73 8.79
N ALA A 274 -11.44 2.61 7.96
CA ALA A 274 -11.94 2.86 6.61
C ALA A 274 -11.86 1.61 5.73
N TYR A 275 -10.78 0.86 5.82
CA TYR A 275 -10.54 -0.36 5.03
C TYR A 275 -9.81 -1.42 5.84
N GLY A 276 -9.87 -2.66 5.37
CA GLY A 276 -9.16 -3.80 5.91
C GLY A 276 -8.14 -4.36 4.94
N VAL A 277 -7.00 -4.78 5.46
CA VAL A 277 -5.98 -5.53 4.72
C VAL A 277 -5.84 -6.90 5.36
N THR A 278 -5.83 -7.92 4.54
CA THR A 278 -5.81 -9.30 5.00
C THR A 278 -4.64 -10.05 4.39
N GLU A 279 -3.92 -10.75 5.26
CA GLU A 279 -2.87 -11.69 4.91
C GLU A 279 -3.21 -13.07 5.48
N VAL A 280 -2.80 -14.13 4.82
CA VAL A 280 -2.90 -15.49 5.39
C VAL A 280 -1.70 -15.74 6.27
N THR A 281 -1.91 -16.23 7.50
CA THR A 281 -0.82 -16.55 8.42
C THR A 281 0.15 -17.56 7.80
N GLY A 282 1.39 -17.13 7.56
CA GLY A 282 2.42 -17.87 6.81
C GLY A 282 2.29 -17.78 5.29
N GLY A 283 1.42 -16.92 4.77
CA GLY A 283 1.27 -16.58 3.35
C GLY A 283 1.64 -15.14 3.03
N GLY A 284 2.28 -14.42 3.95
CA GLY A 284 2.87 -13.10 3.68
C GLY A 284 3.97 -13.17 2.62
N LEU A 285 4.66 -12.06 2.39
CA LEU A 285 5.72 -11.98 1.40
C LEU A 285 6.81 -13.04 1.66
N GLN A 286 7.01 -13.95 0.70
CA GLN A 286 7.99 -15.03 0.76
C GLN A 286 8.93 -14.96 -0.43
N THR A 287 10.23 -15.05 -0.17
CA THR A 287 11.26 -15.22 -1.20
C THR A 287 11.44 -16.69 -1.54
N ILE A 288 11.58 -16.98 -2.82
CA ILE A 288 11.86 -18.32 -3.32
C ILE A 288 13.11 -18.24 -4.19
N VAL A 289 14.24 -18.71 -3.65
CA VAL A 289 15.49 -18.83 -4.40
C VAL A 289 15.72 -20.29 -4.71
N LYS A 290 15.84 -20.60 -5.99
CA LYS A 290 16.20 -21.94 -6.47
C LYS A 290 17.55 -21.84 -7.17
N GLN A 291 18.54 -22.46 -6.58
CA GLN A 291 19.90 -22.50 -7.11
C GLN A 291 20.00 -23.49 -8.29
N LEU A 292 21.11 -23.43 -9.02
CA LEU A 292 21.46 -24.40 -10.04
C LEU A 292 21.35 -25.82 -9.48
N GLY A 293 20.83 -26.76 -10.26
CA GLY A 293 20.60 -28.15 -9.85
C GLY A 293 19.32 -28.39 -9.05
N SER A 294 18.56 -27.37 -8.65
CA SER A 294 17.34 -27.55 -7.86
C SER A 294 16.09 -27.91 -8.67
N ALA A 295 16.14 -27.83 -10.01
CA ALA A 295 15.00 -28.06 -10.91
C ALA A 295 14.82 -29.52 -11.31
N GLY A 296 15.73 -30.41 -10.97
CA GLY A 296 15.68 -31.84 -11.31
C GLY A 296 15.50 -32.08 -12.82
N THR A 297 14.57 -32.95 -13.21
CA THR A 297 14.34 -33.31 -14.62
C THR A 297 13.78 -32.18 -15.50
N ALA A 298 13.34 -31.06 -14.92
CA ALA A 298 12.88 -29.90 -15.67
C ALA A 298 14.03 -29.06 -16.23
N ASP A 299 15.25 -29.22 -15.71
CA ASP A 299 16.49 -28.62 -16.19
C ASP A 299 17.64 -29.64 -16.08
N PRO A 300 17.72 -30.62 -17.00
CA PRO A 300 18.66 -31.74 -16.92
C PRO A 300 20.15 -31.35 -17.00
N LEU A 301 20.44 -30.13 -17.46
CA LEU A 301 21.79 -29.62 -17.59
C LEU A 301 22.15 -28.58 -16.51
N ASP A 302 21.24 -28.35 -15.57
CA ASP A 302 21.42 -27.40 -14.45
C ASP A 302 21.84 -25.99 -14.90
N GLN A 303 21.20 -25.49 -15.98
CA GLN A 303 21.58 -24.23 -16.62
C GLN A 303 20.84 -23.01 -16.07
N ARG A 304 19.86 -23.20 -15.15
CA ARG A 304 18.98 -22.13 -14.67
C ARG A 304 18.91 -22.07 -13.16
N SER A 305 19.09 -20.87 -12.62
CA SER A 305 18.68 -20.50 -11.26
C SER A 305 17.51 -19.54 -11.31
N THR A 306 16.65 -19.52 -10.30
CA THR A 306 15.52 -18.61 -10.24
C THR A 306 15.40 -17.93 -8.89
N VAL A 307 15.09 -16.63 -8.95
CA VAL A 307 14.72 -15.82 -7.78
C VAL A 307 13.31 -15.29 -7.99
N GLY A 308 12.43 -15.55 -7.05
CA GLY A 308 11.05 -15.11 -7.15
C GLY A 308 10.45 -14.81 -5.79
N TRP A 309 9.26 -14.21 -5.83
CA TRP A 309 8.46 -13.93 -4.65
C TRP A 309 7.04 -14.43 -4.82
N LYS A 310 6.37 -14.65 -3.73
CA LYS A 310 4.93 -14.86 -3.68
C LYS A 310 4.35 -14.28 -2.39
N ALA A 311 3.13 -13.80 -2.48
CA ALA A 311 2.37 -13.32 -1.34
C ALA A 311 0.87 -13.59 -1.54
N LEU A 312 0.16 -13.74 -0.43
CA LEU A 312 -1.30 -13.85 -0.39
C LEU A 312 -1.82 -12.57 0.26
N GLN A 313 -2.54 -11.74 -0.49
CA GLN A 313 -3.06 -10.47 0.01
C GLN A 313 -4.44 -10.17 -0.58
N THR A 314 -5.23 -9.42 0.18
CA THR A 314 -6.43 -8.73 -0.28
C THR A 314 -6.68 -7.50 0.56
N ALA A 315 -7.37 -6.52 -0.02
CA ALA A 315 -7.86 -5.35 0.66
C ALA A 315 -9.36 -5.19 0.39
N GLU A 316 -10.10 -4.56 1.30
CA GLU A 316 -11.52 -4.30 1.16
C GLU A 316 -11.91 -3.03 1.88
N ILE A 317 -12.79 -2.21 1.26
CA ILE A 317 -13.31 -0.99 1.87
C ILE A 317 -14.38 -1.38 2.90
N LEU A 318 -14.17 -1.05 4.17
CA LEU A 318 -15.09 -1.40 5.26
C LEU A 318 -16.14 -0.31 5.49
N MET A 319 -15.73 0.94 5.45
CA MET A 319 -16.56 2.10 5.76
C MET A 319 -16.33 3.23 4.75
N GLU A 320 -17.14 3.32 3.72
CA GLU A 320 -17.09 4.39 2.71
C GLU A 320 -17.06 5.82 3.33
N PRO A 321 -17.87 6.17 4.33
CA PRO A 321 -17.83 7.52 4.91
C PRO A 321 -16.54 7.85 5.67
N TYR A 322 -15.70 6.86 5.98
CA TYR A 322 -14.41 7.04 6.70
C TYR A 322 -13.24 7.24 5.75
N MET A 323 -13.50 7.22 4.46
CA MET A 323 -12.54 7.49 3.41
C MET A 323 -13.09 8.52 2.45
N VAL A 324 -12.26 9.47 2.02
CA VAL A 324 -12.61 10.43 0.97
C VAL A 324 -11.50 10.41 -0.07
N ARG A 325 -11.84 10.12 -1.32
CA ARG A 325 -10.94 10.27 -2.46
C ARG A 325 -11.08 11.69 -2.99
N VAL A 326 -10.00 12.45 -2.93
CA VAL A 326 -9.93 13.78 -3.51
C VAL A 326 -9.26 13.70 -4.87
N GLU A 327 -9.94 14.15 -5.90
CA GLU A 327 -9.38 14.21 -7.24
C GLU A 327 -8.99 15.64 -7.59
N CYS A 328 -7.73 15.82 -8.00
CA CYS A 328 -7.16 17.11 -8.33
C CYS A 328 -6.20 17.00 -9.51
N CYS A 329 -5.90 18.12 -10.13
CA CYS A 329 -4.77 18.25 -11.06
C CYS A 329 -3.54 18.78 -10.30
N SER A 330 -2.37 18.74 -10.94
CA SER A 330 -1.16 19.33 -10.39
C SER A 330 -0.66 20.46 -11.29
N ALA A 331 -0.26 21.57 -10.68
CA ALA A 331 0.39 22.67 -11.38
C ALA A 331 1.83 22.30 -11.77
N PHE A 332 2.50 21.44 -10.98
CA PHE A 332 3.86 20.98 -11.25
C PHE A 332 3.96 20.14 -12.51
N SER A 333 3.08 19.16 -12.69
CA SER A 333 3.05 18.28 -13.87
C SER A 333 1.62 17.96 -14.30
N PRO A 334 0.99 18.82 -15.09
CA PRO A 334 -0.39 18.60 -15.53
C PRO A 334 -0.54 17.44 -16.53
N THR A 335 0.57 16.88 -17.04
CA THR A 335 0.59 15.84 -18.08
C THR A 335 1.35 14.59 -17.65
N ALA A 336 1.40 14.30 -16.34
CA ALA A 336 2.03 13.09 -15.82
C ALA A 336 1.45 11.83 -16.47
N GLU A 337 2.25 10.75 -16.53
CA GLU A 337 1.76 9.46 -17.03
C GLU A 337 0.93 8.74 -15.97
N ALA A 338 -0.07 7.99 -16.42
CA ALA A 338 -0.87 7.12 -15.53
C ALA A 338 -0.02 5.96 -14.98
N ASN A 339 -0.34 5.49 -13.77
CA ASN A 339 0.38 4.43 -13.08
C ASN A 339 -0.54 3.31 -12.55
#